data_7c649c215ac2d086da49ccc134de4136
#
_entry.id   7c649c215ac2d086da49ccc134de4136
#
_cell.length_a   1.000
_cell.length_b   1.000
_cell.length_c   1.000
_cell.angle_alpha   90.00
_cell.angle_beta   90.00
_cell.angle_gamma   90.00
#
_symmetry.space_group_name_H-M   'P 1'
#
loop_
_entity.id
_entity.type
_entity.pdbx_description
1 polymer ?
#
loop_
_entity_poly.entity_id
_entity_poly.type
_entity_poly.pdbx_seq_one_letter_code
_entity_poly.pdbx_strand_id
1 'polypeptide(L)' 'MIELNIPDMTCGHCVGVVTKTIKASDPAAVVDIDLATKRVRVQSQLDRATLAAALSEEGYAPAPAAV' A
#
# COMPACT_ATOMS: atom_id res chain seq x y z
N MET A 1 6.51 8.60 7.48
CA MET A 1 5.32 8.04 6.80
C MET A 1 5.73 7.55 5.42
N ILE A 2 5.32 6.35 5.08
CA ILE A 2 5.65 5.74 3.79
C ILE A 2 4.54 6.07 2.80
N GLU A 3 4.92 6.52 1.62
CA GLU A 3 3.96 6.86 0.57
C GLU A 3 4.23 5.99 -0.65
N LEU A 4 3.18 5.30 -1.11
CA LEU A 4 3.24 4.38 -2.23
C LEU A 4 2.22 4.79 -3.27
N ASN A 5 2.53 4.57 -4.54
CA ASN A 5 1.58 4.76 -5.63
C ASN A 5 1.28 3.39 -6.22
N ILE A 6 0.00 2.99 -6.22
CA ILE A 6 -0.43 1.68 -6.71
C ILE A 6 -1.39 1.90 -7.88
N PRO A 7 -0.87 1.90 -9.13
CA PRO A 7 -1.71 2.19 -10.30
C PRO A 7 -2.83 1.18 -10.52
N ASP A 8 -2.65 -0.05 -10.05
CA ASP A 8 -3.64 -1.12 -10.23
C ASP A 8 -4.80 -1.01 -9.23
N MET A 9 -4.73 -0.10 -8.28
CA MET A 9 -5.79 0.12 -7.31
C MET A 9 -6.88 0.98 -7.94
N THR A 10 -7.92 0.33 -8.45
CA THR A 10 -8.94 1.02 -9.28
C THR A 10 -10.33 1.02 -8.67
N CYS A 11 -10.57 0.32 -7.57
CA CYS A 11 -11.90 0.24 -6.95
C CYS A 11 -11.81 0.04 -5.44
N GLY A 12 -12.95 0.15 -4.78
CA GLY A 12 -13.01 -0.02 -3.32
C GLY A 12 -12.56 -1.40 -2.84
N HIS A 13 -12.79 -2.43 -3.63
CA HIS A 13 -12.32 -3.78 -3.30
C HIS A 13 -10.80 -3.81 -3.21
N CYS A 14 -10.13 -3.16 -4.14
CA CYS A 14 -8.67 -3.06 -4.14
C CYS A 14 -8.15 -2.36 -2.89
N VAL A 15 -8.83 -1.30 -2.47
CA VAL A 15 -8.51 -0.59 -1.23
C VAL A 15 -8.54 -1.54 -0.04
N GLY A 16 -9.58 -2.38 0.03
CA GLY A 16 -9.70 -3.36 1.12
C GLY A 16 -8.56 -4.37 1.11
N VAL A 17 -8.19 -4.88 -0.05
CA VAL A 17 -7.10 -5.85 -0.18
C VAL A 17 -5.77 -5.22 0.23
N VAL A 18 -5.48 -4.02 -0.25
CA VAL A 18 -4.24 -3.31 0.08
C VAL A 18 -4.15 -3.06 1.59
N THR A 19 -5.23 -2.56 2.18
CA THR A 19 -5.27 -2.29 3.62
C THR A 19 -5.04 -3.57 4.41
N LYS A 20 -5.73 -4.65 4.04
CA LYS A 20 -5.60 -5.93 4.72
C LYS A 20 -4.18 -6.47 4.64
N THR A 21 -3.57 -6.38 3.46
CA THR A 21 -2.21 -6.85 3.25
C THR A 21 -1.22 -6.11 4.13
N ILE A 22 -1.33 -4.78 4.19
CA ILE A 22 -0.45 -3.97 5.01
C ILE A 22 -0.64 -4.29 6.50
N LYS A 23 -1.88 -4.41 6.94
CA LYS A 23 -2.15 -4.71 8.35
C LYS A 23 -1.80 -6.15 8.73
N ALA A 24 -1.77 -7.06 7.77
CA ALA A 24 -1.28 -8.42 8.02
C ALA A 24 0.22 -8.41 8.28
N SER A 25 0.95 -7.51 7.63
CA SER A 25 2.39 -7.35 7.83
C SER A 25 2.71 -6.58 9.12
N ASP A 26 1.89 -5.58 9.44
CA ASP A 26 2.04 -4.78 10.66
C ASP A 26 0.65 -4.39 11.17
N PRO A 27 0.11 -5.12 12.18
CA PRO A 27 -1.23 -4.83 12.70
C PRO A 27 -1.37 -3.44 13.30
N ALA A 28 -0.28 -2.82 13.71
CA ALA A 28 -0.30 -1.47 14.27
C ALA A 28 -0.19 -0.38 13.22
N ALA A 29 -0.05 -0.75 11.95
CA ALA A 29 0.08 0.23 10.88
C ALA A 29 -1.19 1.06 10.71
N VAL A 30 -1.00 2.33 10.46
CA VAL A 30 -2.08 3.23 10.06
C VAL A 30 -2.02 3.40 8.55
N VAL A 31 -3.12 3.09 7.88
CA VAL A 31 -3.19 3.11 6.42
C VAL A 31 -4.19 4.15 5.98
N ASP A 32 -3.75 5.05 5.11
CA ASP A 32 -4.59 6.08 4.52
C ASP A 32 -4.48 5.95 3.00
N ILE A 33 -5.61 5.74 2.33
CA ILE A 33 -5.64 5.46 0.91
C ILE A 33 -6.47 6.53 0.20
N ASP A 34 -5.87 7.11 -0.85
CA ASP A 34 -6.57 8.01 -1.75
C ASP A 34 -6.73 7.32 -3.10
N LEU A 35 -7.94 6.85 -3.38
CA LEU A 35 -8.23 6.13 -4.61
C LEU A 35 -8.13 7.01 -5.84
N ALA A 36 -8.47 8.29 -5.71
CA ALA A 36 -8.45 9.22 -6.83
C ALA A 36 -7.04 9.42 -7.37
N THR A 37 -6.05 9.49 -6.50
CA THR A 37 -4.64 9.64 -6.87
C THR A 37 -3.87 8.33 -6.84
N LYS A 38 -4.51 7.25 -6.38
CA LYS A 38 -3.92 5.92 -6.22
C LYS A 38 -2.72 5.92 -5.29
N ARG A 39 -2.77 6.78 -4.29
CA ARG A 39 -1.73 6.88 -3.27
C ARG A 39 -2.13 6.15 -2.01
N VAL A 40 -1.15 5.49 -1.42
CA VAL A 40 -1.30 4.83 -0.14
C VAL A 40 -0.27 5.42 0.81
N ARG A 41 -0.74 5.92 1.94
CA ARG A 41 0.13 6.42 3.00
C ARG A 41 0.08 5.44 4.16
N VAL A 42 1.24 4.99 4.58
CA VAL A 42 1.36 4.01 5.65
C VAL A 42 2.25 4.55 6.74
N GLN A 43 1.73 4.58 7.95
CA GLN A 43 2.52 4.86 9.13
C GLN A 43 2.82 3.53 9.81
N SER A 44 4.06 3.07 9.67
CA SER A 44 4.46 1.75 10.09
C SER A 44 5.95 1.74 10.43
N GLN A 45 6.36 0.76 11.23
CA GLN A 45 7.77 0.51 11.51
C GLN A 45 8.45 -0.29 10.41
N LEU A 46 7.68 -0.89 9.51
CA LEU A 46 8.22 -1.59 8.36
C LEU A 46 8.75 -0.61 7.33
N ASP A 47 9.72 -1.05 6.55
CA ASP A 47 10.25 -0.22 5.48
C ASP A 47 9.41 -0.34 4.21
N ARG A 48 9.67 0.57 3.27
CA ARG A 48 8.95 0.59 1.99
C ARG A 48 9.13 -0.71 1.22
N ALA A 49 10.34 -1.26 1.21
CA ALA A 49 10.64 -2.47 0.45
C ALA A 49 9.84 -3.66 0.96
N THR A 50 9.68 -3.79 2.28
CA THR A 50 8.90 -4.86 2.87
C THR A 50 7.43 -4.74 2.49
N LEU A 51 6.87 -3.54 2.58
CA LEU A 51 5.48 -3.30 2.20
C LEU A 51 5.27 -3.51 0.71
N ALA A 52 6.18 -3.03 -0.12
CA ALA A 52 6.09 -3.20 -1.56
C ALA A 52 6.11 -4.68 -1.96
N ALA A 53 6.96 -5.48 -1.32
CA ALA A 53 7.03 -6.91 -1.58
C ALA A 53 5.71 -7.61 -1.22
N ALA A 54 5.13 -7.27 -0.07
CA ALA A 54 3.86 -7.85 0.36
C ALA A 54 2.73 -7.50 -0.61
N LEU A 55 2.68 -6.25 -1.06
CA LEU A 55 1.65 -5.80 -2.01
C LEU A 55 1.85 -6.43 -3.38
N SER A 56 3.09 -6.60 -3.82
CA SER A 56 3.39 -7.27 -5.09
C SER A 56 2.89 -8.71 -5.10
N GLU A 57 2.99 -9.41 -3.99
CA GLU A 57 2.48 -10.77 -3.88
C GLU A 57 0.98 -10.85 -4.06
N GLU A 58 0.26 -9.79 -3.72
CA GLU A 58 -1.19 -9.71 -3.89
C GLU A 58 -1.61 -9.14 -5.25
N GLY A 59 -0.66 -8.85 -6.11
CA GLY A 59 -0.94 -8.30 -7.43
C GLY A 59 -1.08 -6.78 -7.46
N TYR A 60 -0.71 -6.09 -6.40
CA TYR A 60 -0.79 -4.63 -6.31
C TYR A 60 0.59 -4.01 -6.16
N ALA A 61 1.49 -4.35 -7.07
CA ALA A 61 2.85 -3.83 -7.03
C ALA A 61 2.86 -2.31 -7.09
N PRO A 62 3.49 -1.62 -6.14
CA PRO A 62 3.61 -0.18 -6.20
C PRO A 62 4.48 0.24 -7.40
N ALA A 63 4.15 1.39 -7.98
CA ALA A 63 5.00 1.98 -9.00
C ALA A 63 6.35 2.39 -8.37
N PRO A 64 7.43 2.39 -9.14
CA PRO A 64 8.70 2.90 -8.65
C PRO A 64 8.51 4.30 -8.09
N ALA A 65 9.15 4.57 -6.94
CA ALA A 65 9.05 5.89 -6.34
C ALA A 65 9.59 6.93 -7.32
N ALA A 66 8.71 7.82 -7.75
CA ALA A 66 9.15 9.00 -8.49
C ALA A 66 9.84 9.90 -7.47
N VAL A 67 11.08 10.08 -7.65
CA VAL A 67 11.85 10.89 -6.72
C VAL A 67 11.56 12.35 -6.93
#